data_b495b50eeee9ffd273c487a0376f1705
#
_entry.id   b495b50eeee9ffd273c487a0376f1705
#
_cell.length_a   1.000
_cell.length_b   1.000
_cell.length_c   1.000
_cell.angle_alpha   90.00
_cell.angle_beta   90.00
_cell.angle_gamma   90.00
#
_symmetry.space_group_name_H-M   'P 1'
#
loop_
_entity.id
_entity.type
_entity.pdbx_description
1 polymer ?
#
loop_
_entity_poly.entity_id
_entity_poly.type
_entity_poly.pdbx_seq_one_letter_code
_entity_poly.pdbx_strand_id
1 'polypeptide(L)'
;MIKSIYIPVFFILIYNLAYSQADTVRLRNPSFEDTPKQGGPGFTGIASWFDCGKINFPEETPPDIHPNGYWENNLPASDKKTYLGMVVRDNNTYESVSQRLDTMLEADKCYNFSLHLAKAERYISQTRTTGEKANYTTPIVLRIWGGSGFCNAKELLGESDPVNNTSWQINTFEFRPKSNIRSITFEAYYKTPTFVPYNGNILVDGGSELIRVACPGEPPLAAAKSKLPPHKRKKENTNNQSSSDARNKVYANEVPKSFKPKILQELNRNIIKEGQTIEIRNLLFKADSATIDRTSYEVLDDVYGFLMTNDDVIIEIGGHTNGVPNDEYCDRLSTSRAKSVAEYLVNKGVNPSKVQFKGYGKKKPIADNKTKFGRDKNQRVEIKILSLNS
;
A
#
# COMPACT_ATOMS: atom_id res chain seq x y z
N MET A 1 55.07 11.91 -53.63
CA MET A 1 54.25 10.70 -53.41
C MET A 1 53.66 10.83 -52.03
N ILE A 2 52.40 11.31 -51.96
CA ILE A 2 51.67 11.47 -50.68
C ILE A 2 50.77 10.25 -50.51
N LYS A 3 51.07 9.42 -49.49
CA LYS A 3 50.23 8.27 -49.15
C LYS A 3 49.02 8.73 -48.33
N SER A 4 47.86 8.59 -48.94
CA SER A 4 46.57 8.82 -48.28
C SER A 4 46.27 7.69 -47.29
N ILE A 5 46.10 8.02 -46.00
CA ILE A 5 45.73 7.08 -44.95
C ILE A 5 44.19 7.14 -44.82
N TYR A 6 43.55 6.07 -45.22
CA TYR A 6 42.10 5.88 -44.96
C TYR A 6 41.91 5.40 -43.50
N ILE A 7 41.26 6.23 -42.68
CA ILE A 7 40.77 5.85 -41.34
C ILE A 7 39.32 5.36 -41.51
N PRO A 8 39.00 4.10 -41.17
CA PRO A 8 37.63 3.66 -41.21
C PRO A 8 36.86 4.28 -40.00
N VAL A 9 35.88 5.12 -40.31
CA VAL A 9 34.93 5.59 -39.30
C VAL A 9 33.99 4.45 -38.94
N PHE A 10 34.20 3.87 -37.77
CA PHE A 10 33.26 2.92 -37.17
C PHE A 10 32.03 3.69 -36.67
N PHE A 11 30.93 3.61 -37.39
CA PHE A 11 29.61 4.03 -36.88
C PHE A 11 29.16 3.04 -35.80
N ILE A 12 29.31 3.41 -34.53
CA ILE A 12 28.69 2.72 -33.44
C ILE A 12 27.19 3.14 -33.49
N LEU A 13 26.35 2.23 -34.02
CA LEU A 13 24.90 2.31 -33.91
C LEU A 13 24.54 2.10 -32.44
N ILE A 14 24.34 3.20 -31.71
CA ILE A 14 23.72 3.16 -30.39
C ILE A 14 22.24 2.86 -30.64
N TYR A 15 21.86 1.59 -30.47
CA TYR A 15 20.46 1.21 -30.37
C TYR A 15 19.90 1.80 -29.08
N ASN A 16 19.30 3.00 -29.16
CA ASN A 16 18.39 3.45 -28.13
C ASN A 16 17.15 2.54 -28.18
N LEU A 17 17.09 1.55 -27.32
CA LEU A 17 15.88 0.81 -27.04
C LEU A 17 14.88 1.77 -26.39
N ALA A 18 14.12 2.48 -27.20
CA ALA A 18 12.98 3.23 -26.75
C ALA A 18 11.88 2.25 -26.30
N TYR A 19 11.88 1.89 -25.02
CA TYR A 19 10.74 1.23 -24.40
C TYR A 19 9.53 2.14 -24.56
N SER A 20 8.43 1.60 -25.07
CA SER A 20 7.17 2.32 -25.11
C SER A 20 6.75 2.66 -23.68
N GLN A 21 6.32 3.88 -23.44
CA GLN A 21 5.85 4.38 -22.14
C GLN A 21 4.70 3.53 -21.53
N ALA A 22 4.06 2.68 -22.33
CA ALA A 22 3.00 1.75 -21.92
C ALA A 22 3.50 0.46 -21.22
N ASP A 23 4.80 0.18 -21.27
CA ASP A 23 5.38 -1.06 -20.77
C ASP A 23 6.09 -0.88 -19.41
N THR A 24 5.96 0.31 -18.80
CA THR A 24 6.68 0.68 -17.58
C THR A 24 5.73 1.28 -16.54
N VAL A 25 5.75 0.75 -15.32
CA VAL A 25 5.00 1.30 -14.17
C VAL A 25 5.99 1.88 -13.17
N ARG A 26 5.77 3.15 -12.81
CA ARG A 26 6.67 3.90 -11.92
C ARG A 26 6.17 3.88 -10.49
N LEU A 27 7.09 3.69 -9.56
CA LEU A 27 6.87 3.97 -8.16
C LEU A 27 7.05 5.48 -7.91
N ARG A 28 6.23 6.03 -7.05
CA ARG A 28 6.46 7.37 -6.51
C ARG A 28 7.49 7.27 -5.40
N ASN A 29 8.50 8.12 -5.43
CA ASN A 29 9.56 8.11 -4.43
C ASN A 29 10.17 6.72 -4.19
N PRO A 30 10.76 6.08 -5.22
CA PRO A 30 11.28 4.71 -5.13
C PRO A 30 12.55 4.59 -4.28
N SER A 31 13.22 5.71 -3.97
CA SER A 31 14.40 5.79 -3.11
C SER A 31 14.08 6.32 -1.72
N PHE A 32 12.81 6.39 -1.34
CA PHE A 32 12.35 6.81 0.00
C PHE A 32 12.93 8.15 0.46
N GLU A 33 13.06 9.10 -0.47
CA GLU A 33 13.56 10.44 -0.20
C GLU A 33 12.60 11.21 0.71
N ASP A 34 13.09 11.56 1.90
CA ASP A 34 12.37 12.32 2.91
C ASP A 34 13.37 12.98 3.88
N THR A 35 12.88 13.68 4.88
CA THR A 35 13.71 14.08 6.01
C THR A 35 14.03 12.87 6.88
N PRO A 36 15.30 12.59 7.21
CA PRO A 36 15.65 11.52 8.12
C PRO A 36 14.88 11.62 9.43
N LYS A 37 14.25 10.52 9.84
CA LYS A 37 13.40 10.47 11.04
C LYS A 37 13.33 9.06 11.61
N GLN A 38 13.29 9.02 12.93
CA GLN A 38 13.07 7.81 13.69
C GLN A 38 11.57 7.51 13.77
N GLY A 39 11.17 6.26 13.60
CA GLY A 39 9.81 5.82 13.89
C GLY A 39 9.48 6.03 15.37
N GLY A 40 8.30 6.59 15.66
CA GLY A 40 7.89 6.85 17.04
C GLY A 40 6.71 7.80 17.15
N PRO A 41 6.37 8.27 18.36
CA PRO A 41 5.32 9.25 18.56
C PRO A 41 5.57 10.50 17.72
N GLY A 42 4.56 10.96 16.97
CA GLY A 42 4.68 12.12 16.07
C GLY A 42 5.19 11.82 14.66
N PHE A 43 5.40 10.55 14.31
CA PHE A 43 5.75 10.17 12.94
C PHE A 43 4.66 10.58 11.95
N THR A 44 5.01 11.42 10.98
CA THR A 44 4.09 12.01 10.01
C THR A 44 3.89 11.17 8.74
N GLY A 45 4.55 10.02 8.64
CA GLY A 45 4.53 9.15 7.46
C GLY A 45 5.79 9.29 6.60
N ILE A 46 5.85 8.54 5.53
CA ILE A 46 6.94 8.54 4.54
C ILE A 46 6.37 9.13 3.26
N ALA A 47 7.09 10.07 2.64
CA ALA A 47 6.65 10.72 1.42
C ALA A 47 6.25 9.68 0.34
N SER A 48 5.00 9.72 -0.11
CA SER A 48 4.41 8.82 -1.11
C SER A 48 4.22 7.36 -0.69
N TRP A 49 4.54 6.97 0.54
CA TRP A 49 4.35 5.63 1.06
C TRP A 49 3.47 5.63 2.29
N PHE A 50 2.61 4.64 2.38
CA PHE A 50 1.72 4.43 3.52
C PHE A 50 2.32 3.37 4.45
N ASP A 51 2.42 3.70 5.74
CA ASP A 51 2.83 2.77 6.79
C ASP A 51 1.71 1.80 7.14
N CYS A 52 1.90 0.53 6.80
CA CYS A 52 0.91 -0.51 7.08
C CYS A 52 0.87 -0.92 8.56
N GLY A 53 1.87 -0.57 9.35
CA GLY A 53 1.88 -0.77 10.79
C GLY A 53 0.71 -0.07 11.48
N LYS A 54 0.28 1.08 10.97
CA LYS A 54 -0.91 1.79 11.46
C LYS A 54 -2.19 0.94 11.42
N ILE A 55 -2.25 -0.04 10.51
CA ILE A 55 -3.38 -0.94 10.35
C ILE A 55 -3.11 -2.27 11.07
N ASN A 56 -1.93 -2.85 10.83
CA ASN A 56 -1.59 -4.20 11.28
C ASN A 56 -1.17 -4.24 12.74
N PHE A 57 -0.41 -3.24 13.18
CA PHE A 57 0.21 -3.15 14.51
C PHE A 57 0.16 -1.70 15.02
N PRO A 58 -1.02 -1.14 15.35
CA PRO A 58 -1.19 0.28 15.63
C PRO A 58 -0.44 0.79 16.86
N GLU A 59 0.02 -0.10 17.72
CA GLU A 59 0.80 0.23 18.94
C GLU A 59 2.31 0.15 18.70
N GLU A 60 2.74 -0.34 17.53
CA GLU A 60 4.15 -0.43 17.18
C GLU A 60 4.66 0.83 16.49
N THR A 61 5.97 1.00 16.54
CA THR A 61 6.63 2.11 15.85
C THR A 61 6.58 1.92 14.33
N PRO A 62 6.41 3.01 13.56
CA PRO A 62 6.51 2.97 12.11
C PRO A 62 7.97 2.76 11.65
N PRO A 63 8.17 2.42 10.36
CA PRO A 63 9.48 2.36 9.73
C PRO A 63 10.29 3.67 9.85
N ASP A 64 11.60 3.56 9.78
CA ASP A 64 12.54 4.67 9.91
C ASP A 64 12.99 5.20 8.54
N ILE A 65 13.39 6.48 8.48
CA ILE A 65 14.10 7.07 7.35
C ILE A 65 15.53 7.41 7.76
N HIS A 66 16.47 6.77 7.12
CA HIS A 66 17.91 6.92 7.32
C HIS A 66 18.58 7.71 6.17
N PRO A 67 19.87 8.09 6.29
CA PRO A 67 20.75 7.94 7.46
C PRO A 67 20.52 9.06 8.48
N ASN A 68 20.84 8.83 9.74
CA ASN A 68 21.02 9.90 10.72
C ASN A 68 21.56 9.39 12.07
N GLY A 69 22.22 8.23 12.09
CA GLY A 69 22.75 7.60 13.30
C GLY A 69 21.70 6.99 14.21
N TYR A 70 20.42 7.02 13.84
CA TYR A 70 19.37 6.33 14.59
C TYR A 70 19.69 4.84 14.68
N TRP A 71 19.44 4.26 15.83
CA TRP A 71 19.71 2.86 16.15
C TRP A 71 21.17 2.44 15.95
N GLU A 72 22.10 3.41 15.97
CA GLU A 72 23.53 3.26 15.64
C GLU A 72 23.79 2.84 14.17
N ASN A 73 22.81 3.01 13.29
CA ASN A 73 22.96 2.74 11.86
C ASN A 73 23.50 3.99 11.13
N ASN A 74 24.71 3.85 10.55
CA ASN A 74 25.40 4.92 9.84
C ASN A 74 25.67 4.59 8.37
N LEU A 75 25.02 3.56 7.81
CA LEU A 75 25.17 3.22 6.40
C LEU A 75 24.72 4.41 5.53
N PRO A 76 25.54 4.89 4.58
CA PRO A 76 25.11 5.93 3.64
C PRO A 76 24.05 5.36 2.67
N ALA A 77 23.18 6.23 2.13
CA ALA A 77 22.22 5.84 1.10
C ALA A 77 22.91 5.25 -0.14
N SER A 78 22.24 4.33 -0.80
CA SER A 78 22.68 3.74 -2.07
C SER A 78 22.29 4.63 -3.26
N ASP A 79 21.11 5.22 -3.21
CA ASP A 79 20.62 6.18 -4.18
C ASP A 79 20.22 7.48 -3.46
N LYS A 80 20.65 8.62 -4.00
CA LYS A 80 20.39 9.96 -3.49
C LYS A 80 20.81 10.17 -2.02
N LYS A 81 19.86 10.48 -1.12
CA LYS A 81 20.19 10.98 0.23
C LYS A 81 19.63 10.12 1.36
N THR A 82 18.46 9.52 1.18
CA THR A 82 17.78 8.79 2.25
C THR A 82 17.27 7.43 1.79
N TYR A 83 16.95 6.55 2.72
CA TYR A 83 16.46 5.20 2.49
C TYR A 83 15.56 4.73 3.63
N LEU A 84 14.81 3.69 3.38
CA LEU A 84 13.88 3.07 4.32
C LEU A 84 14.59 2.04 5.20
N GLY A 85 14.37 2.09 6.50
CA GLY A 85 14.69 1.02 7.45
C GLY A 85 13.43 0.38 7.99
N MET A 86 13.38 -0.96 7.96
CA MET A 86 12.28 -1.74 8.51
C MET A 86 12.80 -2.87 9.39
N VAL A 87 11.99 -3.28 10.38
CA VAL A 87 12.33 -4.34 11.33
C VAL A 87 11.25 -5.40 11.44
N VAL A 88 11.67 -6.59 11.87
CA VAL A 88 10.82 -7.61 12.50
C VAL A 88 11.17 -7.69 13.97
N ARG A 89 10.21 -8.09 14.82
CA ARG A 89 10.34 -8.08 16.28
C ARG A 89 9.98 -9.42 16.91
N ASP A 90 10.55 -9.68 18.06
CA ASP A 90 10.36 -10.91 18.84
C ASP A 90 8.94 -11.12 19.38
N ASN A 91 8.05 -10.14 19.29
CA ASN A 91 6.63 -10.25 19.61
C ASN A 91 5.74 -10.57 18.39
N ASN A 92 6.32 -11.06 17.30
CA ASN A 92 5.64 -11.38 16.04
C ASN A 92 5.02 -10.15 15.32
N THR A 93 5.58 -8.96 15.55
CA THR A 93 5.23 -7.76 14.76
C THR A 93 6.33 -7.45 13.76
N TYR A 94 5.94 -6.81 12.65
CA TYR A 94 6.86 -6.46 11.57
C TYR A 94 6.39 -5.21 10.84
N GLU A 95 7.30 -4.58 10.14
CA GLU A 95 7.02 -3.32 9.43
C GLU A 95 6.80 -3.56 7.95
N SER A 96 5.91 -2.75 7.39
CA SER A 96 5.63 -2.77 5.96
C SER A 96 5.11 -1.42 5.47
N VAL A 97 5.42 -1.10 4.22
CA VAL A 97 4.98 0.13 3.55
C VAL A 97 4.27 -0.21 2.24
N SER A 98 3.26 0.56 1.91
CA SER A 98 2.45 0.32 0.72
C SER A 98 2.28 1.58 -0.12
N GLN A 99 2.17 1.38 -1.44
CA GLN A 99 1.91 2.45 -2.38
C GLN A 99 0.88 2.00 -3.41
N ARG A 100 -0.03 2.92 -3.80
CA ARG A 100 -0.90 2.72 -4.95
C ARG A 100 -0.13 3.03 -6.23
N LEU A 101 -0.23 2.15 -7.20
CA LEU A 101 0.36 2.31 -8.51
C LEU A 101 -0.49 3.27 -9.37
N ASP A 102 0.17 4.15 -10.12
CA ASP A 102 -0.52 5.04 -11.07
C ASP A 102 -1.10 4.27 -12.26
N THR A 103 -0.40 3.21 -12.67
CA THR A 103 -0.86 2.25 -13.67
C THR A 103 -0.86 0.87 -13.04
N MET A 104 -1.94 0.11 -13.19
CA MET A 104 -2.03 -1.25 -12.64
C MET A 104 -1.10 -2.21 -13.39
N LEU A 105 -0.58 -3.21 -12.66
CA LEU A 105 0.04 -4.37 -13.29
C LEU A 105 -1.08 -5.31 -13.74
N GLU A 106 -0.99 -5.73 -14.99
CA GLU A 106 -1.98 -6.61 -15.60
C GLU A 106 -1.75 -8.07 -15.19
N ALA A 107 -2.85 -8.80 -14.97
CA ALA A 107 -2.79 -10.24 -14.77
C ALA A 107 -2.12 -10.94 -15.94
N ASP A 108 -1.42 -12.04 -15.65
CA ASP A 108 -0.74 -12.90 -16.62
C ASP A 108 0.34 -12.22 -17.48
N LYS A 109 0.81 -11.04 -17.09
CA LYS A 109 1.97 -10.36 -17.69
C LYS A 109 3.19 -10.47 -16.78
N CYS A 110 4.36 -10.59 -17.39
CA CYS A 110 5.61 -10.69 -16.65
C CYS A 110 6.24 -9.32 -16.45
N TYR A 111 6.76 -9.09 -15.24
CA TYR A 111 7.40 -7.84 -14.84
C TYR A 111 8.75 -8.12 -14.20
N ASN A 112 9.68 -7.21 -14.45
CA ASN A 112 10.99 -7.16 -13.79
C ASN A 112 11.05 -5.90 -12.93
N PHE A 113 11.60 -6.04 -11.72
CA PHE A 113 11.73 -4.97 -10.74
C PHE A 113 12.97 -5.22 -9.88
N SER A 114 13.68 -4.18 -9.48
CA SER A 114 14.84 -4.32 -8.59
C SER A 114 14.82 -3.30 -7.46
N LEU A 115 15.45 -3.68 -6.35
CA LEU A 115 15.70 -2.86 -5.17
C LEU A 115 17.13 -3.06 -4.69
N HIS A 116 17.70 -2.05 -4.06
CA HIS A 116 18.94 -2.17 -3.31
C HIS A 116 18.58 -2.58 -1.88
N LEU A 117 19.14 -3.70 -1.42
CA LEU A 117 18.93 -4.25 -0.09
C LEU A 117 20.24 -4.34 0.68
N ALA A 118 20.18 -4.01 1.96
CA ALA A 118 21.23 -4.21 2.93
C ALA A 118 20.63 -4.47 4.31
N LYS A 119 21.44 -4.87 5.27
CA LYS A 119 21.11 -4.78 6.70
C LYS A 119 22.10 -3.85 7.39
N ALA A 120 21.66 -3.19 8.45
CA ALA A 120 22.58 -2.46 9.30
C ALA A 120 23.53 -3.43 10.04
N GLU A 121 24.79 -3.10 10.14
CA GLU A 121 25.75 -3.84 10.97
C GLU A 121 25.38 -3.72 12.46
N ARG A 122 24.89 -2.53 12.84
CA ARG A 122 24.36 -2.24 14.17
C ARG A 122 22.96 -1.61 14.04
N TYR A 123 22.00 -2.18 14.77
CA TYR A 123 20.64 -1.67 14.87
C TYR A 123 20.13 -1.93 16.28
N ILE A 124 20.50 -1.04 17.21
CA ILE A 124 20.25 -1.20 18.63
C ILE A 124 18.86 -0.66 18.99
N SER A 125 17.94 -1.55 19.31
CA SER A 125 16.59 -1.19 19.74
C SER A 125 16.13 -2.02 20.94
N GLN A 126 14.97 -1.71 21.51
CA GLN A 126 14.39 -2.47 22.61
C GLN A 126 13.63 -3.69 22.11
N THR A 127 13.86 -4.87 22.71
CA THR A 127 13.05 -6.06 22.50
C THR A 127 11.64 -5.82 23.02
N ARG A 128 10.65 -6.37 22.36
CA ARG A 128 9.24 -6.21 22.77
C ARG A 128 8.85 -7.17 23.88
N THR A 129 9.53 -8.30 23.98
CA THR A 129 9.23 -9.33 25.00
C THR A 129 9.85 -9.03 26.35
N THR A 130 11.07 -8.48 26.39
CA THR A 130 11.79 -8.24 27.66
C THR A 130 12.03 -6.77 27.98
N GLY A 131 11.92 -5.87 26.98
CA GLY A 131 12.25 -4.45 27.12
C GLY A 131 13.75 -4.15 27.16
N GLU A 132 14.61 -5.15 27.04
CA GLU A 132 16.06 -4.99 27.03
C GLU A 132 16.57 -4.50 25.66
N LYS A 133 17.73 -3.85 25.66
CA LYS A 133 18.40 -3.46 24.42
C LYS A 133 18.98 -4.68 23.71
N ALA A 134 18.69 -4.84 22.43
CA ALA A 134 19.25 -5.88 21.58
C ALA A 134 19.70 -5.31 20.22
N ASN A 135 20.64 -5.99 19.59
CA ASN A 135 21.06 -5.68 18.24
C ASN A 135 20.22 -6.50 17.24
N TYR A 136 19.39 -5.83 16.46
CA TYR A 136 18.45 -6.41 15.47
C TYR A 136 19.17 -6.82 14.19
N THR A 137 20.15 -7.72 14.25
CA THR A 137 21.01 -8.09 13.11
C THR A 137 20.76 -9.47 12.53
N THR A 138 19.77 -10.20 13.05
CA THR A 138 19.39 -11.47 12.44
C THR A 138 18.86 -11.25 11.03
N PRO A 139 19.35 -12.00 10.02
CA PRO A 139 18.91 -11.83 8.64
C PRO A 139 17.42 -12.06 8.48
N ILE A 140 16.77 -11.16 7.74
CA ILE A 140 15.34 -11.23 7.40
C ILE A 140 15.16 -11.12 5.88
N VAL A 141 13.96 -11.35 5.39
CA VAL A 141 13.62 -11.26 3.98
C VAL A 141 12.77 -10.03 3.70
N LEU A 142 12.84 -9.51 2.48
CA LEU A 142 11.88 -8.56 1.94
C LEU A 142 10.84 -9.34 1.14
N ARG A 143 9.56 -9.14 1.46
CA ARG A 143 8.43 -9.61 0.66
C ARG A 143 7.83 -8.47 -0.12
N ILE A 144 7.52 -8.75 -1.38
CA ILE A 144 6.81 -7.83 -2.28
C ILE A 144 5.43 -8.40 -2.53
N TRP A 145 4.41 -7.69 -2.04
CA TRP A 145 3.02 -8.09 -2.19
C TRP A 145 2.31 -7.22 -3.22
N GLY A 146 1.42 -7.83 -3.98
CA GLY A 146 0.46 -7.16 -4.83
C GLY A 146 -0.94 -7.18 -4.24
N GLY A 147 -1.69 -6.10 -4.46
CA GLY A 147 -3.05 -5.98 -3.96
C GLY A 147 -3.93 -5.02 -4.75
N SER A 148 -5.20 -4.91 -4.31
CA SER A 148 -6.18 -3.99 -4.89
C SER A 148 -6.23 -2.63 -4.20
N GLY A 149 -5.62 -2.51 -3.00
CA GLY A 149 -5.59 -1.30 -2.18
C GLY A 149 -4.37 -1.28 -1.26
N PHE A 150 -4.21 -0.21 -0.48
CA PHE A 150 -3.11 -0.05 0.45
C PHE A 150 -3.04 -1.21 1.45
N CYS A 151 -1.84 -1.69 1.74
CA CYS A 151 -1.58 -2.76 2.71
C CYS A 151 -2.36 -4.07 2.47
N ASN A 152 -2.87 -4.26 1.25
CA ASN A 152 -3.58 -5.45 0.85
C ASN A 152 -2.58 -6.47 0.29
N ALA A 153 -2.01 -7.30 1.16
CA ALA A 153 -1.10 -8.39 0.82
C ALA A 153 -1.88 -9.59 0.24
N LYS A 154 -2.46 -9.43 -0.97
CA LYS A 154 -3.32 -10.44 -1.58
C LYS A 154 -2.54 -11.53 -2.30
N GLU A 155 -1.47 -11.16 -2.96
CA GLU A 155 -0.65 -12.04 -3.79
C GLU A 155 0.83 -11.73 -3.56
N LEU A 156 1.62 -12.74 -3.17
CA LEU A 156 3.06 -12.61 -3.07
C LEU A 156 3.66 -12.56 -4.49
N LEU A 157 4.25 -11.43 -4.83
CA LEU A 157 4.90 -11.20 -6.12
C LEU A 157 6.38 -11.62 -6.10
N GLY A 158 7.05 -11.45 -4.96
CA GLY A 158 8.45 -11.82 -4.80
C GLY A 158 8.88 -11.83 -3.33
N GLU A 159 9.91 -12.61 -3.05
CA GLU A 159 10.59 -12.65 -1.75
C GLU A 159 12.09 -12.67 -2.01
N SER A 160 12.85 -11.88 -1.27
CA SER A 160 14.32 -11.88 -1.36
C SER A 160 14.92 -13.11 -0.67
N ASP A 161 16.15 -13.43 -1.00
CA ASP A 161 16.97 -14.22 -0.10
C ASP A 161 17.16 -13.50 1.23
N PRO A 162 17.49 -14.23 2.33
CA PRO A 162 17.78 -13.59 3.61
C PRO A 162 18.91 -12.57 3.48
N VAL A 163 18.59 -11.29 3.76
CA VAL A 163 19.53 -10.18 3.61
C VAL A 163 20.57 -10.24 4.72
N ASN A 164 21.79 -10.63 4.35
CA ASN A 164 22.91 -10.79 5.28
C ASN A 164 24.06 -9.81 5.03
N ASN A 165 24.05 -9.11 3.90
CA ASN A 165 25.06 -8.14 3.49
C ASN A 165 24.88 -6.80 4.24
N THR A 166 25.97 -6.21 4.67
CA THR A 166 26.05 -4.87 5.30
C THR A 166 26.43 -3.76 4.32
N SER A 167 26.60 -4.11 3.05
CA SER A 167 26.73 -3.19 1.93
C SER A 167 25.57 -3.41 0.96
N TRP A 168 25.20 -2.35 0.25
CA TRP A 168 24.09 -2.41 -0.69
C TRP A 168 24.34 -3.44 -1.81
N GLN A 169 23.33 -4.26 -2.06
CA GLN A 169 23.28 -5.21 -3.18
C GLN A 169 21.98 -5.06 -3.94
N ILE A 170 22.04 -5.14 -5.26
CA ILE A 170 20.85 -5.12 -6.12
C ILE A 170 20.18 -6.49 -6.07
N ASN A 171 18.91 -6.50 -5.71
CA ASN A 171 18.05 -7.68 -5.73
C ASN A 171 17.02 -7.49 -6.83
N THR A 172 16.93 -8.44 -7.75
CA THR A 172 16.00 -8.39 -8.89
C THR A 172 14.88 -9.40 -8.68
N PHE A 173 13.66 -8.97 -8.94
CA PHE A 173 12.45 -9.76 -8.80
C PHE A 173 11.78 -9.87 -10.17
N GLU A 174 11.49 -11.09 -10.59
CA GLU A 174 10.69 -11.38 -11.77
C GLU A 174 9.40 -12.07 -11.34
N PHE A 175 8.27 -11.55 -11.76
CA PHE A 175 6.98 -12.09 -11.33
C PHE A 175 5.90 -11.95 -12.40
N ARG A 176 4.90 -12.82 -12.29
CA ARG A 176 3.72 -12.87 -13.15
C ARG A 176 2.48 -12.84 -12.24
N PRO A 177 1.82 -11.68 -12.05
CA PRO A 177 0.62 -11.60 -11.23
C PRO A 177 -0.51 -12.46 -11.78
N LYS A 178 -1.24 -13.15 -10.90
CA LYS A 178 -2.46 -13.91 -11.25
C LYS A 178 -3.70 -13.02 -11.32
N SER A 179 -3.62 -11.83 -10.76
CA SER A 179 -4.70 -10.84 -10.76
C SER A 179 -4.15 -9.45 -11.07
N ASN A 180 -5.02 -8.53 -11.51
CA ASN A 180 -4.64 -7.13 -11.69
C ASN A 180 -4.23 -6.51 -10.36
N ILE A 181 -3.03 -5.90 -10.31
CA ILE A 181 -2.44 -5.31 -9.12
C ILE A 181 -2.54 -3.79 -9.21
N ARG A 182 -3.12 -3.16 -8.20
CA ARG A 182 -3.29 -1.70 -8.09
C ARG A 182 -2.43 -1.08 -7.00
N SER A 183 -1.88 -1.89 -6.11
CA SER A 183 -0.98 -1.46 -5.04
C SER A 183 0.15 -2.45 -4.85
N ILE A 184 1.31 -1.95 -4.47
CA ILE A 184 2.47 -2.75 -4.08
C ILE A 184 2.75 -2.50 -2.60
N THR A 185 3.15 -3.55 -1.89
CA THR A 185 3.54 -3.47 -0.47
C THR A 185 4.88 -4.14 -0.29
N PHE A 186 5.81 -3.45 0.36
CA PHE A 186 7.08 -3.98 0.81
C PHE A 186 6.95 -4.32 2.29
N GLU A 187 7.27 -5.56 2.65
CA GLU A 187 7.12 -6.11 3.98
C GLU A 187 8.44 -6.71 4.45
N ALA A 188 8.95 -6.24 5.57
CA ALA A 188 10.01 -6.94 6.28
C ALA A 188 9.42 -8.19 6.91
N TYR A 189 10.04 -9.36 6.70
CA TYR A 189 9.51 -10.60 7.25
C TYR A 189 10.61 -11.55 7.73
N TYR A 190 10.25 -12.46 8.59
CA TYR A 190 11.15 -13.47 9.10
C TYR A 190 11.63 -14.41 7.99
N LYS A 191 12.87 -14.88 8.08
CA LYS A 191 13.31 -15.99 7.24
C LYS A 191 12.45 -17.21 7.52
N THR A 192 11.85 -17.79 6.50
CA THR A 192 11.02 -19.00 6.63
C THR A 192 11.81 -20.27 6.33
N PRO A 193 11.55 -21.39 7.02
CA PRO A 193 10.66 -21.52 8.18
C PRO A 193 11.27 -20.87 9.43
N THR A 194 10.42 -20.22 10.24
CA THR A 194 10.80 -19.78 11.60
C THR A 194 9.87 -20.41 12.63
N PHE A 195 10.43 -20.86 13.73
CA PHE A 195 9.67 -21.46 14.82
C PHE A 195 9.40 -20.45 15.96
N VAL A 196 10.23 -19.41 16.03
CA VAL A 196 10.15 -18.38 17.07
C VAL A 196 10.42 -17.03 16.43
N PRO A 197 9.57 -16.02 16.65
CA PRO A 197 9.85 -14.65 16.22
C PRO A 197 11.16 -14.13 16.81
N TYR A 198 11.89 -13.34 16.05
CA TYR A 198 13.17 -12.78 16.42
C TYR A 198 13.32 -11.33 15.96
N ASN A 199 14.35 -10.65 16.45
CA ASN A 199 14.64 -9.27 16.07
C ASN A 199 15.61 -9.20 14.89
N GLY A 200 15.21 -8.49 13.82
CA GLY A 200 16.03 -8.31 12.64
C GLY A 200 15.70 -7.00 11.92
N ASN A 201 16.62 -6.53 11.08
CA ASN A 201 16.43 -5.32 10.28
C ASN A 201 16.72 -5.56 8.80
N ILE A 202 16.12 -4.73 7.96
CA ILE A 202 16.39 -4.62 6.53
C ILE A 202 16.36 -3.14 6.13
N LEU A 203 17.29 -2.78 5.26
CA LEU A 203 17.40 -1.45 4.66
C LEU A 203 17.04 -1.57 3.18
N VAL A 204 16.22 -0.65 2.69
CA VAL A 204 15.68 -0.67 1.32
C VAL A 204 15.88 0.68 0.66
N ASP A 205 16.44 0.67 -0.55
CA ASP A 205 16.71 1.87 -1.34
C ASP A 205 16.62 1.59 -2.85
N GLY A 206 16.70 2.62 -3.68
CA GLY A 206 16.98 2.53 -5.11
C GLY A 206 16.01 1.64 -5.90
N GLY A 207 14.70 1.77 -5.70
CA GLY A 207 13.71 1.03 -6.46
C GLY A 207 13.74 1.39 -7.95
N SER A 208 13.80 0.37 -8.83
CA SER A 208 13.68 0.56 -10.27
C SER A 208 12.23 0.86 -10.69
N GLU A 209 12.02 1.11 -11.96
CA GLU A 209 10.69 0.98 -12.55
C GLU A 209 10.28 -0.50 -12.64
N LEU A 210 8.98 -0.78 -12.58
CA LEU A 210 8.45 -2.10 -12.88
C LEU A 210 8.29 -2.20 -14.40
N ILE A 211 9.17 -2.94 -15.03
CA ILE A 211 9.27 -3.05 -16.48
C ILE A 211 8.55 -4.32 -16.92
N ARG A 212 7.61 -4.19 -17.84
CA ARG A 212 6.98 -5.34 -18.48
C ARG A 212 7.98 -6.05 -19.38
N VAL A 213 8.11 -7.35 -19.20
CA VAL A 213 9.00 -8.21 -19.97
C VAL A 213 8.22 -9.34 -20.65
N ALA A 214 8.83 -10.01 -21.65
CA ALA A 214 8.24 -11.22 -22.21
C ALA A 214 8.24 -12.33 -21.16
N CYS A 215 7.12 -13.05 -21.03
CA CYS A 215 7.08 -14.21 -20.16
C CYS A 215 7.93 -15.37 -20.72
N PRO A 216 8.41 -16.30 -19.89
CA PRO A 216 9.11 -17.48 -20.37
C PRO A 216 8.35 -18.21 -21.46
N GLY A 217 8.98 -18.41 -22.60
CA GLY A 217 8.37 -19.04 -23.78
C GLY A 217 7.63 -18.08 -24.72
N GLU A 218 7.47 -16.81 -24.38
CA GLU A 218 6.92 -15.80 -25.28
C GLU A 218 8.03 -15.10 -26.10
N PRO A 219 7.72 -14.66 -27.33
CA PRO A 219 8.68 -13.88 -28.10
C PRO A 219 8.94 -12.53 -27.45
N PRO A 220 10.14 -11.92 -27.63
CA PRO A 220 10.43 -10.59 -27.09
C PRO A 220 9.37 -9.56 -27.49
N LEU A 221 8.99 -8.68 -26.58
CA LEU A 221 7.89 -7.69 -26.79
C LEU A 221 8.09 -6.82 -28.04
N ALA A 222 9.31 -6.51 -28.42
CA ALA A 222 9.64 -5.78 -29.66
C ALA A 222 9.28 -6.55 -30.95
N ALA A 223 9.37 -7.87 -30.95
CA ALA A 223 9.04 -8.73 -32.09
C ALA A 223 7.53 -8.94 -32.26
N ALA A 224 6.75 -8.88 -31.17
CA ALA A 224 5.28 -9.02 -31.23
C ALA A 224 4.60 -7.85 -31.95
N LYS A 225 5.22 -6.67 -32.01
CA LYS A 225 4.68 -5.48 -32.72
C LYS A 225 4.86 -5.51 -34.24
N SER A 226 5.67 -6.44 -34.82
CA SER A 226 5.93 -6.52 -36.25
C SER A 226 4.94 -7.36 -37.06
N LYS A 227 3.95 -7.99 -36.44
CA LYS A 227 2.96 -8.86 -37.10
C LYS A 227 1.61 -8.19 -37.41
N LEU A 228 1.54 -6.86 -37.47
CA LEU A 228 0.39 -6.18 -38.02
C LEU A 228 0.41 -6.28 -39.56
N PRO A 229 -0.68 -6.71 -40.22
CA PRO A 229 -0.75 -6.80 -41.67
C PRO A 229 -0.57 -5.40 -42.29
N PRO A 230 0.07 -5.30 -43.45
CA PRO A 230 0.31 -4.02 -44.11
C PRO A 230 -1.01 -3.37 -44.52
N HIS A 231 -1.40 -2.29 -43.83
CA HIS A 231 -2.49 -1.44 -44.28
C HIS A 231 -2.09 -0.74 -45.56
N LYS A 232 -2.87 -0.99 -46.64
CA LYS A 232 -2.78 -0.27 -47.92
C LYS A 232 -2.90 1.22 -47.66
N ARG A 233 -1.84 1.97 -47.98
CA ARG A 233 -1.84 3.44 -48.01
C ARG A 233 -2.84 3.94 -49.05
N LYS A 234 -3.97 4.49 -48.63
CA LYS A 234 -4.72 5.45 -49.42
C LYS A 234 -4.06 6.82 -49.22
N LYS A 235 -3.62 7.42 -50.32
CA LYS A 235 -3.25 8.82 -50.37
C LYS A 235 -4.51 9.64 -50.19
N GLU A 236 -4.55 10.50 -49.19
CA GLU A 236 -5.49 11.62 -49.16
C GLU A 236 -4.79 12.92 -48.72
N ASN A 237 -5.23 13.98 -49.35
CA ASN A 237 -4.61 15.29 -49.44
C ASN A 237 -4.58 16.06 -48.12
N THR A 238 -3.52 16.87 -48.03
CA THR A 238 -3.33 17.96 -47.08
C THR A 238 -4.45 18.98 -47.10
N ASN A 239 -5.00 19.32 -45.92
CA ASN A 239 -5.32 20.73 -45.61
C ASN A 239 -5.23 20.93 -44.09
N ASN A 240 -4.44 21.94 -43.72
CA ASN A 240 -4.24 22.48 -42.40
C ASN A 240 -5.54 22.98 -41.77
N GLN A 241 -5.78 22.63 -40.50
CA GLN A 241 -6.20 23.65 -39.53
C GLN A 241 -5.96 23.12 -38.10
N SER A 242 -5.34 23.95 -37.30
CA SER A 242 -5.00 23.82 -35.91
C SER A 242 -6.22 23.56 -35.02
N SER A 243 -6.15 22.57 -34.14
CA SER A 243 -6.79 22.66 -32.83
C SER A 243 -5.99 21.77 -31.85
N SER A 244 -5.25 22.45 -31.00
CA SER A 244 -4.75 21.97 -29.74
C SER A 244 -5.95 21.65 -28.85
N ASP A 245 -6.29 20.37 -28.61
CA ASP A 245 -7.01 19.87 -27.41
C ASP A 245 -7.46 18.42 -27.63
N ALA A 246 -6.50 17.50 -27.60
CA ALA A 246 -6.84 16.07 -27.49
C ALA A 246 -5.65 15.24 -26.97
N ARG A 247 -5.13 15.60 -25.80
CA ARG A 247 -4.20 14.73 -25.06
C ARG A 247 -4.42 14.88 -23.56
N ASN A 248 -5.51 14.33 -23.06
CA ASN A 248 -5.70 13.92 -21.65
C ASN A 248 -7.02 13.15 -21.53
N LYS A 249 -7.13 11.99 -22.23
CA LYS A 249 -8.04 10.94 -21.77
C LYS A 249 -7.22 9.94 -20.97
N VAL A 250 -6.90 10.33 -19.75
CA VAL A 250 -6.63 9.43 -18.67
C VAL A 250 -7.91 8.63 -18.45
N TYR A 251 -7.86 7.29 -18.58
CA TYR A 251 -8.89 6.43 -18.07
C TYR A 251 -8.87 6.53 -16.52
N ALA A 252 -9.38 7.64 -16.02
CA ALA A 252 -9.98 7.64 -14.71
C ALA A 252 -11.16 6.68 -14.83
N ASN A 253 -11.20 5.61 -14.01
CA ASN A 253 -12.46 4.98 -13.68
C ASN A 253 -13.37 6.13 -13.30
N GLU A 254 -14.43 6.37 -14.05
CA GLU A 254 -15.38 7.43 -13.77
C GLU A 254 -15.92 7.19 -12.38
N VAL A 255 -15.38 7.91 -11.40
CA VAL A 255 -16.06 8.09 -10.14
C VAL A 255 -17.35 8.80 -10.54
N PRO A 256 -18.53 8.22 -10.28
CA PRO A 256 -19.79 8.84 -10.68
C PRO A 256 -19.80 10.26 -10.12
N LYS A 257 -20.05 11.26 -10.97
CA LYS A 257 -20.11 12.67 -10.56
C LYS A 257 -21.15 12.94 -9.46
N SER A 258 -21.98 11.96 -9.14
CA SER A 258 -22.86 11.93 -7.97
C SER A 258 -23.08 10.50 -7.54
N PHE A 259 -22.59 10.14 -6.36
CA PHE A 259 -22.91 8.88 -5.69
C PHE A 259 -24.19 9.05 -4.86
N LYS A 260 -25.14 8.13 -4.99
CA LYS A 260 -26.32 8.04 -4.11
C LYS A 260 -26.26 6.74 -3.34
N PRO A 261 -26.08 6.79 -2.00
CA PRO A 261 -26.14 5.60 -1.16
C PRO A 261 -27.46 4.86 -1.33
N LYS A 262 -27.44 3.54 -1.38
CA LYS A 262 -28.63 2.70 -1.49
C LYS A 262 -29.24 2.41 -0.11
N ILE A 263 -28.38 2.15 0.87
CA ILE A 263 -28.75 1.70 2.22
C ILE A 263 -28.56 2.83 3.23
N LEU A 264 -27.42 3.53 3.20
CA LEU A 264 -27.08 4.61 4.14
C LEU A 264 -27.39 5.98 3.53
N GLN A 265 -28.67 6.28 3.33
CA GLN A 265 -29.12 7.53 2.71
C GLN A 265 -28.69 8.78 3.48
N GLU A 266 -28.35 8.64 4.78
CA GLU A 266 -27.80 9.68 5.62
C GLU A 266 -26.36 10.10 5.21
N LEU A 267 -25.63 9.23 4.50
CA LEU A 267 -24.33 9.55 3.91
C LEU A 267 -24.50 10.38 2.63
N ASN A 268 -24.94 11.61 2.78
CA ASN A 268 -25.11 12.54 1.68
C ASN A 268 -24.36 13.84 2.01
N ARG A 269 -23.45 14.26 1.11
CA ARG A 269 -22.56 15.42 1.29
C ARG A 269 -23.34 16.71 1.64
N ASN A 270 -24.57 16.85 1.13
CA ASN A 270 -25.37 18.05 1.33
C ASN A 270 -26.03 18.14 2.72
N ILE A 271 -26.07 17.04 3.48
CA ILE A 271 -26.79 17.00 4.75
C ILE A 271 -25.91 16.59 5.94
N ILE A 272 -24.74 15.97 5.69
CA ILE A 272 -23.83 15.59 6.77
C ILE A 272 -23.17 16.82 7.40
N LYS A 273 -22.82 16.69 8.67
CA LYS A 273 -22.14 17.74 9.46
C LYS A 273 -20.93 17.14 10.20
N GLU A 274 -19.92 17.95 10.44
CA GLU A 274 -18.83 17.57 11.32
C GLU A 274 -19.35 17.19 12.71
N GLY A 275 -18.77 16.15 13.30
CA GLY A 275 -19.20 15.58 14.56
C GLY A 275 -20.44 14.67 14.48
N GLN A 276 -21.16 14.64 13.36
CA GLN A 276 -22.30 13.77 13.15
C GLN A 276 -21.89 12.30 13.19
N THR A 277 -22.72 11.48 13.83
CA THR A 277 -22.55 10.02 13.90
C THR A 277 -23.68 9.35 13.15
N ILE A 278 -23.36 8.36 12.31
CA ILE A 278 -24.28 7.57 11.49
C ILE A 278 -24.02 6.09 11.76
N GLU A 279 -25.05 5.36 12.21
CA GLU A 279 -24.95 3.92 12.43
C GLU A 279 -24.87 3.17 11.08
N ILE A 280 -23.91 2.25 10.94
CA ILE A 280 -23.81 1.36 9.78
C ILE A 280 -24.82 0.22 9.98
N ARG A 281 -26.05 0.43 9.53
CA ARG A 281 -27.12 -0.57 9.62
C ARG A 281 -26.81 -1.76 8.73
N ASN A 282 -27.31 -2.94 9.11
CA ASN A 282 -27.10 -4.20 8.38
C ASN A 282 -25.62 -4.65 8.32
N LEU A 283 -24.77 -4.11 9.18
CA LEU A 283 -23.40 -4.59 9.33
C LEU A 283 -23.36 -5.74 10.34
N LEU A 284 -23.09 -6.92 9.86
CA LEU A 284 -23.02 -8.15 10.64
C LEU A 284 -21.61 -8.69 10.71
N PHE A 285 -21.27 -9.27 11.86
CA PHE A 285 -20.02 -10.01 12.08
C PHE A 285 -20.31 -11.46 12.45
N LYS A 286 -19.39 -12.36 12.18
CA LYS A 286 -19.47 -13.70 12.74
C LYS A 286 -19.47 -13.63 14.28
N ALA A 287 -20.10 -14.60 14.93
CA ALA A 287 -20.20 -14.65 16.40
C ALA A 287 -18.80 -14.54 17.04
N ASP A 288 -18.68 -13.72 18.08
CA ASP A 288 -17.45 -13.44 18.83
C ASP A 288 -16.21 -13.16 17.98
N SER A 289 -16.41 -12.56 16.82
CA SER A 289 -15.38 -12.28 15.82
C SER A 289 -15.49 -10.86 15.27
N ALA A 290 -14.41 -10.38 14.68
CA ALA A 290 -14.34 -9.18 13.86
C ALA A 290 -14.45 -9.49 12.35
N THR A 291 -14.68 -10.75 11.97
CA THR A 291 -14.87 -11.14 10.57
C THR A 291 -16.21 -10.62 10.07
N ILE A 292 -16.18 -9.74 9.10
CA ILE A 292 -17.37 -9.17 8.47
C ILE A 292 -18.13 -10.26 7.70
N ASP A 293 -19.44 -10.37 7.91
CA ASP A 293 -20.27 -11.24 7.10
C ASP A 293 -20.41 -10.70 5.66
N ARG A 294 -20.43 -11.56 4.67
CA ARG A 294 -20.48 -11.17 3.25
C ARG A 294 -21.73 -10.36 2.90
N THR A 295 -22.84 -10.61 3.60
CA THR A 295 -24.09 -9.85 3.43
C THR A 295 -23.97 -8.37 3.77
N SER A 296 -22.95 -8.00 4.55
CA SER A 296 -22.65 -6.63 4.95
C SER A 296 -21.85 -5.84 3.93
N TYR A 297 -21.34 -6.47 2.88
CA TYR A 297 -20.47 -5.78 1.91
C TYR A 297 -21.23 -4.68 1.15
N GLU A 298 -22.51 -4.87 0.88
CA GLU A 298 -23.33 -3.88 0.16
C GLU A 298 -23.45 -2.55 0.93
N VAL A 299 -23.64 -2.60 2.26
CA VAL A 299 -23.70 -1.38 3.07
C VAL A 299 -22.33 -0.71 3.21
N LEU A 300 -21.25 -1.50 3.24
CA LEU A 300 -19.89 -0.95 3.25
C LEU A 300 -19.49 -0.36 1.89
N ASP A 301 -20.09 -0.84 0.81
CA ASP A 301 -19.93 -0.26 -0.53
C ASP A 301 -20.58 1.11 -0.65
N ASP A 302 -21.66 1.38 0.10
CA ASP A 302 -22.23 2.73 0.23
C ASP A 302 -21.21 3.68 0.90
N VAL A 303 -20.56 3.24 1.97
CA VAL A 303 -19.53 4.04 2.64
C VAL A 303 -18.33 4.29 1.71
N TYR A 304 -17.90 3.24 1.02
CA TYR A 304 -16.81 3.32 0.03
C TYR A 304 -17.14 4.33 -1.07
N GLY A 305 -18.29 4.18 -1.72
CA GLY A 305 -18.72 5.07 -2.80
C GLY A 305 -18.83 6.53 -2.35
N PHE A 306 -19.33 6.75 -1.14
CA PHE A 306 -19.40 8.07 -0.55
C PHE A 306 -18.01 8.71 -0.36
N LEU A 307 -17.04 7.98 0.22
CA LEU A 307 -15.68 8.48 0.43
C LEU A 307 -14.90 8.67 -0.88
N MET A 308 -15.18 7.88 -1.90
CA MET A 308 -14.55 8.02 -3.21
C MET A 308 -15.08 9.23 -4.02
N THR A 309 -16.28 9.70 -3.71
CA THR A 309 -16.87 10.88 -4.37
C THR A 309 -16.69 12.18 -3.58
N ASN A 310 -16.19 12.10 -2.34
CA ASN A 310 -16.01 13.24 -1.44
C ASN A 310 -14.58 13.21 -0.85
N ASP A 311 -13.64 13.76 -1.58
CA ASP A 311 -12.21 13.71 -1.20
C ASP A 311 -11.87 14.53 0.05
N ASP A 312 -12.71 15.48 0.40
CA ASP A 312 -12.61 16.38 1.53
C ASP A 312 -13.11 15.78 2.86
N VAL A 313 -13.75 14.59 2.82
CA VAL A 313 -14.37 13.98 4.00
C VAL A 313 -13.40 13.03 4.72
N ILE A 314 -13.24 13.24 6.02
CA ILE A 314 -12.51 12.35 6.93
C ILE A 314 -13.51 11.76 7.93
N ILE A 315 -13.45 10.45 8.16
CA ILE A 315 -14.33 9.72 9.06
C ILE A 315 -13.57 8.92 10.13
N GLU A 316 -14.24 8.66 11.25
CA GLU A 316 -13.86 7.66 12.23
C GLU A 316 -14.88 6.53 12.22
N ILE A 317 -14.43 5.29 12.14
CA ILE A 317 -15.25 4.09 12.35
C ILE A 317 -15.23 3.77 13.84
N GLY A 318 -16.37 3.91 14.49
CA GLY A 318 -16.55 3.64 15.93
C GLY A 318 -17.17 2.26 16.18
N GLY A 319 -16.46 1.38 16.90
CA GLY A 319 -16.97 0.07 17.28
C GLY A 319 -17.54 0.07 18.71
N HIS A 320 -18.67 -0.62 18.91
CA HIS A 320 -19.33 -0.73 20.21
C HIS A 320 -19.74 -2.17 20.50
N THR A 321 -19.83 -2.50 21.79
CA THR A 321 -20.32 -3.80 22.29
C THR A 321 -21.48 -3.58 23.25
N ASN A 322 -22.20 -4.68 23.58
CA ASN A 322 -23.16 -4.68 24.68
C ASN A 322 -22.43 -4.68 26.05
N GLY A 323 -23.19 -4.54 27.12
CA GLY A 323 -22.65 -4.43 28.48
C GLY A 323 -22.33 -5.75 29.19
N VAL A 324 -22.48 -6.91 28.53
CA VAL A 324 -22.41 -8.21 29.21
C VAL A 324 -20.98 -8.71 29.47
N PRO A 325 -20.05 -8.71 28.50
CA PRO A 325 -18.67 -9.15 28.74
C PRO A 325 -17.87 -8.14 29.62
N ASN A 326 -16.69 -8.58 30.08
CA ASN A 326 -15.77 -7.69 30.79
C ASN A 326 -15.22 -6.56 29.90
N ASP A 327 -14.69 -5.50 30.51
CA ASP A 327 -14.26 -4.29 29.80
C ASP A 327 -13.16 -4.56 28.77
N GLU A 328 -12.16 -5.35 29.16
CA GLU A 328 -11.02 -5.66 28.30
C GLU A 328 -11.45 -6.41 27.02
N TYR A 329 -12.34 -7.41 27.17
CA TYR A 329 -12.91 -8.12 26.03
C TYR A 329 -13.72 -7.18 25.13
N CYS A 330 -14.56 -6.31 25.71
CA CYS A 330 -15.37 -5.33 24.99
C CYS A 330 -14.51 -4.33 24.22
N ASP A 331 -13.45 -3.82 24.85
CA ASP A 331 -12.51 -2.86 24.22
C ASP A 331 -11.77 -3.53 23.05
N ARG A 332 -11.26 -4.76 23.23
CA ARG A 332 -10.60 -5.50 22.13
C ARG A 332 -11.56 -5.80 20.97
N LEU A 333 -12.74 -6.38 21.27
CA LEU A 333 -13.69 -6.79 20.22
C LEU A 333 -14.19 -5.58 19.43
N SER A 334 -14.54 -4.49 20.12
CA SER A 334 -15.01 -3.27 19.46
C SER A 334 -13.93 -2.63 18.59
N THR A 335 -12.68 -2.59 19.07
CA THR A 335 -11.54 -2.10 18.30
C THR A 335 -11.29 -2.97 17.06
N SER A 336 -11.29 -4.29 17.21
CA SER A 336 -11.08 -5.21 16.11
C SER A 336 -12.19 -5.10 15.05
N ARG A 337 -13.45 -4.92 15.44
CA ARG A 337 -14.56 -4.73 14.51
C ARG A 337 -14.47 -3.42 13.75
N ALA A 338 -14.19 -2.31 14.44
CA ALA A 338 -13.95 -1.02 13.81
C ALA A 338 -12.77 -1.06 12.82
N LYS A 339 -11.69 -1.74 13.21
CA LYS A 339 -10.51 -1.98 12.37
C LYS A 339 -10.88 -2.75 11.10
N SER A 340 -11.61 -3.86 11.20
CA SER A 340 -12.00 -4.67 10.03
C SER A 340 -12.82 -3.87 9.02
N VAL A 341 -13.68 -2.94 9.47
CA VAL A 341 -14.45 -2.05 8.59
C VAL A 341 -13.52 -1.03 7.92
N ALA A 342 -12.62 -0.41 8.67
CA ALA A 342 -11.63 0.52 8.12
C ALA A 342 -10.73 -0.18 7.07
N GLU A 343 -10.25 -1.38 7.38
CA GLU A 343 -9.47 -2.21 6.44
C GLU A 343 -10.25 -2.55 5.18
N TYR A 344 -11.54 -2.89 5.31
CA TYR A 344 -12.39 -3.14 4.14
C TYR A 344 -12.42 -1.93 3.19
N LEU A 345 -12.64 -0.73 3.73
CA LEU A 345 -12.69 0.52 2.95
C LEU A 345 -11.35 0.84 2.30
N VAL A 346 -10.26 0.73 3.06
CA VAL A 346 -8.90 0.96 2.58
C VAL A 346 -8.53 -0.07 1.51
N ASN A 347 -8.84 -1.34 1.71
CA ASN A 347 -8.58 -2.41 0.75
C ASN A 347 -9.37 -2.22 -0.56
N LYS A 348 -10.51 -1.56 -0.51
CA LYS A 348 -11.27 -1.16 -1.72
C LYS A 348 -10.69 0.09 -2.41
N GLY A 349 -9.78 0.81 -1.78
CA GLY A 349 -9.07 1.93 -2.40
C GLY A 349 -9.35 3.30 -1.79
N VAL A 350 -10.06 3.38 -0.65
CA VAL A 350 -10.16 4.63 0.11
C VAL A 350 -8.77 5.00 0.64
N ASN A 351 -8.40 6.28 0.52
CA ASN A 351 -7.15 6.76 1.09
C ASN A 351 -7.17 6.56 2.62
N PRO A 352 -6.19 5.85 3.21
CA PRO A 352 -6.14 5.58 4.64
C PRO A 352 -6.20 6.82 5.52
N SER A 353 -5.69 7.96 5.07
CA SER A 353 -5.75 9.23 5.82
C SER A 353 -7.18 9.73 6.05
N LYS A 354 -8.16 9.23 5.29
CA LYS A 354 -9.58 9.60 5.38
C LYS A 354 -10.36 8.73 6.36
N VAL A 355 -9.79 7.60 6.83
CA VAL A 355 -10.49 6.62 7.66
C VAL A 355 -9.69 6.33 8.92
N GLN A 356 -10.20 6.77 10.05
CA GLN A 356 -9.72 6.40 11.38
C GLN A 356 -10.63 5.32 11.96
N PHE A 357 -10.16 4.58 12.95
CA PHE A 357 -11.00 3.63 13.68
C PHE A 357 -10.74 3.69 15.17
N LYS A 358 -11.79 3.41 15.96
CA LYS A 358 -11.73 3.40 17.42
C LYS A 358 -12.72 2.42 18.02
N GLY A 359 -12.26 1.63 19.00
CA GLY A 359 -13.14 0.86 19.86
C GLY A 359 -13.64 1.69 21.05
N TYR A 360 -14.90 1.66 21.31
CA TYR A 360 -15.55 2.30 22.46
C TYR A 360 -15.99 1.30 23.52
N GLY A 361 -15.82 0.00 23.27
CA GLY A 361 -16.27 -1.05 24.18
C GLY A 361 -17.75 -0.88 24.51
N LYS A 362 -18.08 -1.02 25.80
CA LYS A 362 -19.44 -0.83 26.34
C LYS A 362 -19.67 0.57 26.93
N LYS A 363 -18.75 1.52 26.73
CA LYS A 363 -18.74 2.83 27.40
C LYS A 363 -19.77 3.81 26.85
N LYS A 364 -20.35 3.54 25.67
CA LYS A 364 -21.33 4.40 24.99
C LYS A 364 -22.60 3.62 24.61
N PRO A 365 -23.39 3.12 25.56
CA PRO A 365 -24.65 2.44 25.25
C PRO A 365 -25.68 3.45 24.73
N ILE A 366 -26.49 3.02 23.76
CA ILE A 366 -27.63 3.78 23.21
C ILE A 366 -28.98 3.16 23.59
N ALA A 367 -28.96 1.99 24.24
CA ALA A 367 -30.16 1.27 24.70
C ALA A 367 -29.87 0.48 25.98
N ASP A 368 -30.90 0.01 26.67
CA ASP A 368 -30.79 -0.73 27.92
C ASP A 368 -30.23 -2.15 27.68
N ASN A 369 -29.06 -2.44 28.28
CA ASN A 369 -28.41 -3.74 28.20
C ASN A 369 -29.16 -4.88 28.89
N LYS A 370 -30.16 -4.60 29.71
CA LYS A 370 -31.02 -5.62 30.38
C LYS A 370 -31.87 -6.38 29.38
N THR A 371 -32.27 -5.73 28.28
CA THR A 371 -33.10 -6.35 27.25
C THR A 371 -32.26 -6.91 26.12
N LYS A 372 -32.70 -7.99 25.45
CA LYS A 372 -32.04 -8.51 24.26
C LYS A 372 -31.98 -7.45 23.16
N PHE A 373 -33.09 -6.78 22.91
CA PHE A 373 -33.17 -5.71 21.91
C PHE A 373 -32.17 -4.58 22.17
N GLY A 374 -32.02 -4.16 23.42
CA GLY A 374 -31.06 -3.12 23.77
C GLY A 374 -29.59 -3.58 23.62
N ARG A 375 -29.32 -4.84 23.97
CA ARG A 375 -27.96 -5.40 23.72
C ARG A 375 -27.63 -5.48 22.23
N ASP A 376 -28.60 -5.88 21.40
CA ASP A 376 -28.39 -5.96 19.95
C ASP A 376 -28.16 -4.55 19.37
N LYS A 377 -28.88 -3.53 19.86
CA LYS A 377 -28.63 -2.12 19.47
C LYS A 377 -27.27 -1.58 19.93
N ASN A 378 -26.77 -2.02 21.07
CA ASN A 378 -25.47 -1.57 21.58
C ASN A 378 -24.30 -2.23 20.84
N GLN A 379 -24.50 -3.42 20.24
CA GLN A 379 -23.52 -4.07 19.38
C GLN A 379 -23.58 -3.48 17.96
N ARG A 380 -22.98 -2.33 17.77
CA ARG A 380 -23.02 -1.60 16.51
C ARG A 380 -21.65 -1.12 16.08
N VAL A 381 -21.55 -0.74 14.83
CA VAL A 381 -20.47 0.09 14.28
C VAL A 381 -21.11 1.35 13.69
N GLU A 382 -20.46 2.48 13.91
CA GLU A 382 -20.93 3.78 13.46
C GLU A 382 -19.83 4.54 12.74
N ILE A 383 -20.22 5.46 11.86
CA ILE A 383 -19.34 6.43 11.21
C ILE A 383 -19.51 7.76 11.93
N LYS A 384 -18.41 8.36 12.37
CA LYS A 384 -18.38 9.74 12.83
C LYS A 384 -17.67 10.59 11.80
N ILE A 385 -18.28 11.68 11.36
CA ILE A 385 -17.67 12.65 10.46
C ILE A 385 -16.69 13.49 11.28
N LEU A 386 -15.41 13.41 10.97
CA LEU A 386 -14.36 14.15 11.68
C LEU A 386 -14.09 15.50 11.05
N SER A 387 -14.09 15.58 9.73
CA SER A 387 -13.83 16.81 9.00
C SER A 387 -14.55 16.81 7.66
N LEU A 388 -14.94 18.01 7.25
CA LEU A 388 -15.51 18.35 5.95
C LEU A 388 -14.68 19.53 5.41
N ASN A 389 -13.41 19.28 5.05
CA ASN A 389 -12.55 20.32 4.51
C ASN A 389 -13.12 20.82 3.17
N SER A 390 -13.49 22.08 3.12
CA SER A 390 -14.01 22.76 1.93
C SER A 390 -12.86 23.28 1.04
#